data_1ad52cf800904ea04be55064401f4c64
#
_entry.id   1ad52cf800904ea04be55064401f4c64
#
_cell.length_a   1.000
_cell.length_b   1.000
_cell.length_c   1.000
_cell.angle_alpha   90.00
_cell.angle_beta   90.00
_cell.angle_gamma   90.00
#
_symmetry.space_group_name_H-M   'P 1'
#
loop_
_entity.id
_entity.type
_entity.pdbx_description
1 polymer ?
#
loop_
_entity_poly.entity_id
_entity_poly.type
_entity_poly.pdbx_seq_one_letter_code
_entity_poly.pdbx_strand_id
1 'polypeptide(L)'
;MKEKVNEIKKQFDKDAICVTDMKTLNDIRIKYLGKQGMVTELSKMMKDVPNDQKKEFGMLVNEVRGHVTNALEEKKAALEKEALDKELASEKIDITLPATKIPQGSANILERIIEEVEQVCMSMGYDVVDGPEIEEDHYNFELLNIPKNHPARDAQDTFYVEGDRLLLRSQTSPVQARVMLANKGEKPIRMICPGKTYRRDDDDATHSHQFMQIEGLLVDKNISLSDLKGTFDVIAKKLFGDDIKTRFRPSYYPFTEPSVETDISCFNCHGKG
;
A
#
# COMPACT_ATOMS: atom_id res chain seq x y z
N MET A 1 -61.79 -17.87 30.72
CA MET A 1 -60.51 -17.89 29.90
C MET A 1 -59.94 -16.52 29.69
N LYS A 2 -60.72 -15.52 29.31
CA LYS A 2 -60.25 -14.12 29.20
C LYS A 2 -59.58 -13.58 30.46
N GLU A 3 -60.08 -13.96 31.62
CA GLU A 3 -59.52 -13.61 32.94
C GLU A 3 -58.08 -14.16 33.13
N LYS A 4 -57.81 -15.42 32.75
CA LYS A 4 -56.45 -16.01 32.82
C LYS A 4 -55.45 -15.32 31.94
N VAL A 5 -55.85 -14.88 30.74
CA VAL A 5 -54.96 -14.13 29.80
C VAL A 5 -54.59 -12.77 30.40
N ASN A 6 -55.58 -12.07 31.00
CA ASN A 6 -55.35 -10.80 31.67
C ASN A 6 -54.51 -10.94 32.96
N GLU A 7 -54.66 -12.04 33.66
CA GLU A 7 -53.90 -12.35 34.88
C GLU A 7 -52.41 -12.58 34.55
N ILE A 8 -52.10 -13.34 33.48
CA ILE A 8 -50.73 -13.56 33.01
C ILE A 8 -50.08 -12.26 32.52
N LYS A 9 -50.84 -11.39 31.82
CA LYS A 9 -50.35 -10.07 31.42
C LYS A 9 -49.99 -9.22 32.63
N LYS A 10 -50.86 -9.13 33.63
CA LYS A 10 -50.60 -8.37 34.86
C LYS A 10 -49.44 -8.94 35.68
N GLN A 11 -49.28 -10.26 35.68
CA GLN A 11 -48.16 -10.91 36.39
C GLN A 11 -46.85 -10.67 35.68
N PHE A 12 -46.85 -10.71 34.34
CA PHE A 12 -45.68 -10.34 33.54
C PHE A 12 -45.25 -8.88 33.79
N ASP A 13 -46.18 -7.94 33.79
CA ASP A 13 -45.87 -6.52 34.01
C ASP A 13 -45.25 -6.30 35.42
N LYS A 14 -45.66 -7.06 36.45
CA LYS A 14 -45.02 -7.02 37.76
C LYS A 14 -43.61 -7.62 37.74
N ASP A 15 -43.44 -8.77 37.09
CA ASP A 15 -42.16 -9.46 37.01
C ASP A 15 -41.15 -8.64 36.16
N ALA A 16 -41.61 -7.99 35.09
CA ALA A 16 -40.80 -7.14 34.23
C ALA A 16 -40.20 -5.92 34.95
N ILE A 17 -40.86 -5.42 36.02
CA ILE A 17 -40.32 -4.34 36.85
C ILE A 17 -39.09 -4.80 37.64
N CYS A 18 -39.05 -6.06 38.02
CA CYS A 18 -37.97 -6.65 38.82
C CYS A 18 -36.75 -7.05 38.03
N VAL A 19 -36.71 -6.81 36.70
CA VAL A 19 -35.56 -7.12 35.85
C VAL A 19 -34.46 -6.07 36.07
N THR A 20 -33.35 -6.49 36.65
CA THR A 20 -32.17 -5.64 36.92
C THR A 20 -30.94 -6.01 36.13
N ASP A 21 -30.88 -7.23 35.57
CA ASP A 21 -29.76 -7.75 34.83
C ASP A 21 -30.16 -8.73 33.71
N MET A 22 -29.22 -9.06 32.83
CA MET A 22 -29.45 -9.97 31.69
C MET A 22 -29.83 -11.40 32.11
N LYS A 23 -29.43 -11.84 33.30
CA LYS A 23 -29.74 -13.16 33.80
C LYS A 23 -31.22 -13.22 34.21
N THR A 24 -31.68 -12.27 35.02
CA THR A 24 -33.10 -12.14 35.43
C THR A 24 -34.00 -11.91 34.22
N LEU A 25 -33.54 -11.16 33.20
CA LEU A 25 -34.26 -11.00 31.93
C LEU A 25 -34.45 -12.33 31.20
N ASN A 26 -33.40 -13.16 31.13
CA ASN A 26 -33.49 -14.47 30.48
C ASN A 26 -34.38 -15.45 31.27
N ASP A 27 -34.34 -15.42 32.60
CA ASP A 27 -35.20 -16.24 33.45
C ASP A 27 -36.68 -15.90 33.24
N ILE A 28 -37.01 -14.60 33.14
CA ILE A 28 -38.39 -14.16 32.85
C ILE A 28 -38.77 -14.54 31.41
N ARG A 29 -37.87 -14.41 30.45
CA ARG A 29 -38.11 -14.87 29.08
C ARG A 29 -38.45 -16.35 29.02
N ILE A 30 -37.73 -17.20 29.75
CA ILE A 30 -38.00 -18.64 29.83
C ILE A 30 -39.32 -18.92 30.53
N LYS A 31 -39.64 -18.21 31.63
CA LYS A 31 -40.87 -18.34 32.39
C LYS A 31 -42.12 -18.06 31.55
N TYR A 32 -42.05 -17.06 30.64
CA TYR A 32 -43.22 -16.66 29.84
C TYR A 32 -43.22 -17.21 28.42
N LEU A 33 -42.09 -17.21 27.71
CA LEU A 33 -41.98 -17.61 26.32
C LEU A 33 -41.24 -18.93 26.07
N GLY A 34 -40.73 -19.58 27.11
CA GLY A 34 -40.06 -20.88 27.01
C GLY A 34 -40.97 -22.00 26.51
N LYS A 35 -40.43 -23.20 26.26
CA LYS A 35 -41.21 -24.38 25.79
C LYS A 35 -42.36 -24.77 26.74
N GLN A 36 -42.23 -24.49 28.02
CA GLN A 36 -43.25 -24.68 29.06
C GLN A 36 -43.67 -23.33 29.69
N GLY A 37 -43.45 -22.23 28.98
CA GLY A 37 -43.77 -20.91 29.46
C GLY A 37 -45.26 -20.61 29.46
N MET A 38 -45.69 -19.73 30.37
CA MET A 38 -47.10 -19.43 30.62
C MET A 38 -47.88 -18.99 29.35
N VAL A 39 -47.23 -18.21 28.47
CA VAL A 39 -47.84 -17.80 27.18
C VAL A 39 -47.89 -18.96 26.18
N THR A 40 -46.89 -19.85 26.23
CA THR A 40 -46.86 -21.04 25.38
C THR A 40 -47.93 -22.06 25.80
N GLU A 41 -48.18 -22.19 27.10
CA GLU A 41 -49.28 -23.03 27.63
C GLU A 41 -50.65 -22.49 27.24
N LEU A 42 -50.86 -21.18 27.27
CA LEU A 42 -52.08 -20.56 26.73
C LEU A 42 -52.32 -20.93 25.26
N SER A 43 -51.25 -20.96 24.46
CA SER A 43 -51.36 -21.38 23.06
C SER A 43 -51.71 -22.84 22.89
N LYS A 44 -51.29 -23.73 23.82
CA LYS A 44 -51.68 -25.17 23.84
C LYS A 44 -53.15 -25.37 24.23
N MET A 45 -53.66 -24.55 25.15
CA MET A 45 -55.09 -24.60 25.58
C MET A 45 -56.06 -24.19 24.47
N MET A 46 -55.58 -23.64 23.36
CA MET A 46 -56.38 -23.32 22.19
C MET A 46 -57.08 -24.57 21.58
N LYS A 47 -56.57 -25.78 21.87
CA LYS A 47 -57.20 -27.05 21.46
C LYS A 47 -58.52 -27.31 22.15
N ASP A 48 -58.69 -26.85 23.41
CA ASP A 48 -59.85 -27.11 24.27
C ASP A 48 -60.89 -25.99 24.17
N VAL A 49 -60.73 -25.00 23.33
CA VAL A 49 -61.66 -23.89 23.16
C VAL A 49 -62.73 -24.23 22.09
N PRO A 50 -64.02 -23.94 22.31
CA PRO A 50 -65.06 -24.08 21.28
C PRO A 50 -64.73 -23.29 19.99
N ASN A 51 -65.13 -23.85 18.82
CA ASN A 51 -64.76 -23.28 17.53
C ASN A 51 -65.18 -21.83 17.34
N ASP A 52 -66.32 -21.45 17.92
CA ASP A 52 -66.86 -20.08 17.84
C ASP A 52 -65.97 -19.03 18.54
N GLN A 53 -65.19 -19.41 19.54
CA GLN A 53 -64.37 -18.53 20.36
C GLN A 53 -62.87 -18.66 20.06
N LYS A 54 -62.45 -19.61 19.20
CA LYS A 54 -61.01 -19.84 18.86
C LYS A 54 -60.36 -18.63 18.26
N LYS A 55 -61.05 -17.92 17.38
CA LYS A 55 -60.50 -16.75 16.69
C LYS A 55 -60.22 -15.59 17.67
N GLU A 56 -61.17 -15.32 18.55
CA GLU A 56 -61.06 -14.26 19.54
C GLU A 56 -59.97 -14.58 20.59
N PHE A 57 -59.94 -15.82 21.06
CA PHE A 57 -58.91 -16.28 21.99
C PHE A 57 -57.52 -16.29 21.39
N GLY A 58 -57.36 -16.70 20.10
CA GLY A 58 -56.10 -16.64 19.38
C GLY A 58 -55.55 -15.21 19.22
N MET A 59 -56.44 -14.23 18.95
CA MET A 59 -56.05 -12.83 18.91
C MET A 59 -55.53 -12.34 20.28
N LEU A 60 -56.20 -12.66 21.37
CA LEU A 60 -55.78 -12.27 22.71
C LEU A 60 -54.43 -12.90 23.11
N VAL A 61 -54.22 -14.19 22.79
CA VAL A 61 -52.95 -14.86 23.09
C VAL A 61 -51.80 -14.24 22.27
N ASN A 62 -52.04 -13.90 20.99
CA ASN A 62 -51.03 -13.23 20.16
C ASN A 62 -50.75 -11.80 20.63
N GLU A 63 -51.77 -11.07 21.11
CA GLU A 63 -51.58 -9.75 21.72
C GLU A 63 -50.69 -9.82 22.96
N VAL A 64 -50.95 -10.75 23.88
CA VAL A 64 -50.11 -10.93 25.09
C VAL A 64 -48.70 -11.39 24.71
N ARG A 65 -48.57 -12.28 23.72
CA ARG A 65 -47.26 -12.69 23.22
C ARG A 65 -46.46 -11.54 22.66
N GLY A 66 -47.09 -10.69 21.83
CA GLY A 66 -46.47 -9.47 21.30
C GLY A 66 -46.07 -8.50 22.41
N HIS A 67 -46.98 -8.27 23.38
CA HIS A 67 -46.67 -7.40 24.52
C HIS A 67 -45.45 -7.90 25.32
N VAL A 68 -45.41 -9.19 25.65
CA VAL A 68 -44.31 -9.82 26.40
C VAL A 68 -43.00 -9.73 25.59
N THR A 69 -43.02 -10.01 24.27
CA THR A 69 -41.85 -9.98 23.42
C THR A 69 -41.29 -8.57 23.33
N ASN A 70 -42.14 -7.59 23.00
CA ASN A 70 -41.70 -6.20 22.85
C ASN A 70 -41.13 -5.63 24.16
N ALA A 71 -41.81 -5.89 25.29
CA ALA A 71 -41.33 -5.42 26.59
C ALA A 71 -39.98 -6.05 27.01
N LEU A 72 -39.75 -7.32 26.67
CA LEU A 72 -38.44 -7.97 26.90
C LEU A 72 -37.34 -7.44 25.98
N GLU A 73 -37.68 -7.14 24.72
CA GLU A 73 -36.71 -6.54 23.78
C GLU A 73 -36.32 -5.11 24.17
N GLU A 74 -37.28 -4.29 24.58
CA GLU A 74 -37.03 -2.94 25.11
C GLU A 74 -36.14 -2.98 26.36
N LYS A 75 -36.44 -3.87 27.32
CA LYS A 75 -35.64 -4.05 28.53
C LYS A 75 -34.23 -4.54 28.21
N LYS A 76 -34.09 -5.45 27.25
CA LYS A 76 -32.80 -5.95 26.78
C LYS A 76 -31.95 -4.81 26.21
N ALA A 77 -32.52 -4.03 25.31
CA ALA A 77 -31.81 -2.88 24.69
C ALA A 77 -31.41 -1.83 25.74
N ALA A 78 -32.25 -1.60 26.74
CA ALA A 78 -31.92 -0.67 27.84
C ALA A 78 -30.77 -1.19 28.72
N LEU A 79 -30.74 -2.49 29.06
CA LEU A 79 -29.65 -3.09 29.82
C LEU A 79 -28.34 -3.16 29.05
N GLU A 80 -28.39 -3.46 27.76
CA GLU A 80 -27.22 -3.47 26.89
C GLU A 80 -26.61 -2.06 26.73
N LYS A 81 -27.47 -1.04 26.58
CA LYS A 81 -27.06 0.35 26.56
C LYS A 81 -26.41 0.79 27.88
N GLU A 82 -27.04 0.45 29.01
CA GLU A 82 -26.48 0.80 30.33
C GLU A 82 -25.14 0.11 30.58
N ALA A 83 -24.99 -1.16 30.15
CA ALA A 83 -23.72 -1.88 30.24
C ALA A 83 -22.63 -1.21 29.39
N LEU A 84 -22.97 -0.83 28.15
CA LEU A 84 -22.06 -0.13 27.25
C LEU A 84 -21.66 1.25 27.80
N ASP A 85 -22.63 2.00 28.33
CA ASP A 85 -22.36 3.34 28.92
C ASP A 85 -21.44 3.24 30.14
N LYS A 86 -21.59 2.18 30.96
CA LYS A 86 -20.67 1.90 32.07
C LYS A 86 -19.27 1.51 31.62
N GLU A 87 -19.16 0.67 30.59
CA GLU A 87 -17.89 0.29 30.00
C GLU A 87 -17.15 1.51 29.43
N LEU A 88 -17.83 2.31 28.59
CA LEU A 88 -17.29 3.55 28.03
C LEU A 88 -16.89 4.56 29.12
N ALA A 89 -17.63 4.64 30.21
CA ALA A 89 -17.30 5.51 31.33
C ALA A 89 -16.06 5.03 32.11
N SER A 90 -15.83 3.72 32.16
CA SER A 90 -14.66 3.11 32.82
C SER A 90 -13.38 3.22 31.98
N GLU A 91 -13.51 3.28 30.65
CA GLU A 91 -12.40 3.36 29.68
C GLU A 91 -11.95 4.79 29.39
N LYS A 92 -12.14 5.72 30.32
CA LYS A 92 -11.66 7.10 30.14
C LYS A 92 -10.15 7.14 29.94
N ILE A 93 -9.76 7.42 28.72
CA ILE A 93 -8.36 7.69 28.35
C ILE A 93 -8.12 9.19 28.47
N ASP A 94 -7.08 9.56 29.19
CA ASP A 94 -6.65 10.97 29.25
C ASP A 94 -5.94 11.33 27.94
N ILE A 95 -6.67 11.98 27.03
CA ILE A 95 -6.17 12.43 25.73
C ILE A 95 -5.22 13.64 25.85
N THR A 96 -5.05 14.22 27.05
CA THR A 96 -4.11 15.33 27.26
C THR A 96 -2.70 14.84 27.58
N LEU A 97 -2.53 13.55 27.85
CA LEU A 97 -1.21 12.96 28.02
C LEU A 97 -0.40 13.09 26.71
N PRO A 98 0.87 13.52 26.78
CA PRO A 98 1.69 13.63 25.60
C PRO A 98 1.90 12.23 24.99
N ALA A 99 1.68 12.13 23.67
CA ALA A 99 1.97 10.91 22.93
C ALA A 99 3.47 10.58 22.98
N THR A 100 3.80 9.30 22.93
CA THR A 100 5.19 8.85 22.74
C THR A 100 5.72 9.48 21.46
N LYS A 101 6.79 10.28 21.56
CA LYS A 101 7.45 10.85 20.39
C LYS A 101 8.06 9.71 19.58
N ILE A 102 7.48 9.45 18.42
CA ILE A 102 8.09 8.56 17.44
C ILE A 102 9.20 9.37 16.76
N PRO A 103 10.48 8.94 16.84
CA PRO A 103 11.54 9.63 16.13
C PRO A 103 11.25 9.56 14.62
N GLN A 104 11.19 10.73 14.00
CA GLN A 104 11.09 10.81 12.54
C GLN A 104 12.47 10.56 11.95
N GLY A 105 12.57 9.55 11.10
CA GLY A 105 13.75 9.36 10.26
C GLY A 105 13.83 10.42 9.16
N SER A 106 14.98 10.50 8.52
CA SER A 106 15.16 11.28 7.28
C SER A 106 15.54 10.31 6.14
N ALA A 107 15.08 10.59 4.94
CA ALA A 107 15.53 9.85 3.76
C ALA A 107 17.03 10.07 3.52
N ASN A 108 17.70 9.05 3.00
CA ASN A 108 19.10 9.16 2.56
C ASN A 108 19.19 10.25 1.49
N ILE A 109 20.27 11.04 1.50
CA ILE A 109 20.45 12.14 0.56
C ILE A 109 20.53 11.67 -0.89
N LEU A 110 21.12 10.49 -1.15
CA LEU A 110 21.16 9.89 -2.48
C LEU A 110 19.78 9.49 -2.98
N GLU A 111 18.96 8.88 -2.10
CA GLU A 111 17.58 8.53 -2.44
C GLU A 111 16.74 9.76 -2.80
N ARG A 112 16.92 10.86 -2.09
CA ARG A 112 16.24 12.12 -2.42
C ARG A 112 16.62 12.67 -3.79
N ILE A 113 17.91 12.58 -4.15
CA ILE A 113 18.38 13.02 -5.46
C ILE A 113 17.82 12.10 -6.57
N ILE A 114 17.78 10.80 -6.31
CA ILE A 114 17.18 9.83 -7.24
C ILE A 114 15.70 10.18 -7.47
N GLU A 115 14.93 10.37 -6.39
CA GLU A 115 13.52 10.76 -6.48
C GLU A 115 13.31 12.05 -7.27
N GLU A 116 14.18 13.06 -7.11
CA GLU A 116 14.12 14.30 -7.88
C GLU A 116 14.37 14.06 -9.38
N VAL A 117 15.36 13.24 -9.72
CA VAL A 117 15.64 12.88 -11.13
C VAL A 117 14.51 12.07 -11.73
N GLU A 118 13.97 11.10 -10.99
CA GLU A 118 12.81 10.29 -11.39
C GLU A 118 11.60 11.18 -11.71
N GLN A 119 11.27 12.12 -10.83
CA GLN A 119 10.16 13.05 -11.03
C GLN A 119 10.34 13.91 -12.27
N VAL A 120 11.57 14.41 -12.53
CA VAL A 120 11.88 15.18 -13.73
C VAL A 120 11.71 14.32 -14.97
N CYS A 121 12.27 13.11 -14.99
CA CYS A 121 12.17 12.20 -16.13
C CYS A 121 10.73 11.72 -16.38
N MET A 122 9.99 11.38 -15.33
CA MET A 122 8.57 11.04 -15.45
C MET A 122 7.74 12.19 -16.03
N SER A 123 8.07 13.43 -15.67
CA SER A 123 7.38 14.61 -16.25
C SER A 123 7.64 14.77 -17.76
N MET A 124 8.73 14.19 -18.27
CA MET A 124 9.06 14.12 -19.69
C MET A 124 8.54 12.86 -20.39
N GLY A 125 7.79 11.99 -19.66
CA GLY A 125 7.20 10.76 -20.19
C GLY A 125 8.14 9.55 -20.18
N TYR A 126 9.13 9.52 -19.31
CA TYR A 126 9.95 8.34 -19.07
C TYR A 126 9.35 7.45 -17.99
N ASP A 127 9.41 6.15 -18.19
CA ASP A 127 9.09 5.14 -17.19
C ASP A 127 10.32 4.86 -16.31
N VAL A 128 10.11 4.66 -15.02
CA VAL A 128 11.17 4.20 -14.11
C VAL A 128 11.16 2.68 -14.10
N VAL A 129 12.30 2.07 -14.45
CA VAL A 129 12.42 0.61 -14.56
C VAL A 129 13.57 0.14 -13.69
N ASP A 130 13.36 -0.96 -12.98
CA ASP A 130 14.37 -1.60 -12.14
C ASP A 130 14.84 -2.93 -12.75
N GLY A 131 15.97 -3.43 -12.25
CA GLY A 131 16.54 -4.71 -12.64
C GLY A 131 17.47 -5.29 -11.58
N PRO A 132 17.90 -6.56 -11.74
CA PRO A 132 18.68 -7.26 -10.73
C PRO A 132 20.08 -6.65 -10.56
N GLU A 133 20.56 -6.57 -9.33
CA GLU A 133 21.95 -6.17 -9.01
C GLU A 133 22.94 -7.29 -9.30
N ILE A 134 22.53 -8.56 -9.07
CA ILE A 134 23.30 -9.74 -9.53
C ILE A 134 22.82 -10.07 -10.92
N GLU A 135 23.71 -9.87 -11.90
CA GLU A 135 23.37 -9.93 -13.32
C GLU A 135 24.19 -11.02 -14.03
N GLU A 136 23.70 -11.49 -15.16
CA GLU A 136 24.43 -12.38 -16.04
C GLU A 136 25.42 -11.59 -16.91
N ASP A 137 26.61 -12.14 -17.10
CA ASP A 137 27.63 -11.58 -18.00
C ASP A 137 27.08 -11.25 -19.40
N HIS A 138 26.17 -12.08 -19.88
CA HIS A 138 25.48 -11.89 -21.15
C HIS A 138 24.76 -10.54 -21.25
N TYR A 139 23.99 -10.15 -20.23
CA TYR A 139 23.29 -8.85 -20.21
C TYR A 139 24.21 -7.69 -19.88
N ASN A 140 25.19 -7.92 -18.99
CA ASN A 140 26.05 -6.84 -18.53
C ASN A 140 27.09 -6.42 -19.59
N PHE A 141 27.45 -7.33 -20.51
CA PHE A 141 28.50 -7.12 -21.50
C PHE A 141 28.13 -7.53 -22.92
N GLU A 142 27.79 -8.79 -23.17
CA GLU A 142 27.66 -9.31 -24.53
C GLU A 142 26.57 -8.59 -25.34
N LEU A 143 25.38 -8.40 -24.76
CA LEU A 143 24.28 -7.68 -25.41
C LEU A 143 24.53 -6.18 -25.58
N LEU A 144 25.53 -5.65 -24.88
CA LEU A 144 25.98 -4.26 -25.02
C LEU A 144 27.18 -4.10 -25.97
N ASN A 145 27.41 -5.11 -26.83
CA ASN A 145 28.51 -5.12 -27.78
C ASN A 145 29.92 -5.12 -27.15
N ILE A 146 30.05 -5.71 -25.96
CA ILE A 146 31.32 -5.89 -25.26
C ILE A 146 31.58 -7.41 -25.13
N PRO A 147 32.12 -8.07 -26.19
CA PRO A 147 32.39 -9.48 -26.19
C PRO A 147 33.52 -9.86 -25.21
N LYS A 148 33.69 -11.19 -24.92
CA LYS A 148 34.59 -11.70 -23.87
C LYS A 148 36.02 -11.20 -23.94
N ASN A 149 36.55 -10.92 -25.14
CA ASN A 149 37.91 -10.48 -25.32
C ASN A 149 38.04 -8.96 -25.61
N HIS A 150 37.01 -8.18 -25.27
CA HIS A 150 37.00 -6.74 -25.51
C HIS A 150 37.81 -6.01 -24.43
N PRO A 151 38.74 -5.08 -24.78
CA PRO A 151 39.56 -4.35 -23.80
C PRO A 151 38.73 -3.56 -22.74
N ALA A 152 37.52 -3.14 -23.06
CA ALA A 152 36.66 -2.45 -22.12
C ALA A 152 36.23 -3.31 -20.91
N ARG A 153 36.36 -4.62 -20.99
CA ARG A 153 36.10 -5.52 -19.83
C ARG A 153 37.22 -5.41 -18.79
N ASP A 154 38.48 -5.32 -19.24
CA ASP A 154 39.62 -5.21 -18.33
C ASP A 154 39.61 -3.85 -17.61
N ALA A 155 39.09 -2.80 -18.28
CA ALA A 155 38.94 -1.47 -17.70
C ALA A 155 37.78 -1.35 -16.70
N GLN A 156 36.86 -2.32 -16.68
CA GLN A 156 35.72 -2.37 -15.75
C GLN A 156 35.90 -3.49 -14.72
N ASP A 157 36.87 -3.37 -13.86
CA ASP A 157 37.16 -4.35 -12.83
C ASP A 157 35.88 -4.85 -12.15
N THR A 158 35.44 -6.09 -12.50
CA THR A 158 34.11 -6.60 -12.20
C THR A 158 34.14 -7.62 -11.05
N PHE A 159 33.18 -7.53 -10.14
CA PHE A 159 32.98 -8.55 -9.12
C PHE A 159 32.16 -9.71 -9.67
N TYR A 160 32.80 -10.84 -9.96
CA TYR A 160 32.11 -12.07 -10.29
C TYR A 160 31.71 -12.84 -9.03
N VAL A 161 30.48 -13.35 -9.00
CA VAL A 161 29.88 -14.07 -7.87
C VAL A 161 29.97 -15.57 -8.08
N GLU A 162 29.74 -16.04 -9.32
CA GLU A 162 29.76 -17.45 -9.69
C GLU A 162 30.48 -17.64 -11.04
N GLY A 163 31.73 -18.08 -10.96
CA GLY A 163 32.56 -18.28 -12.16
C GLY A 163 32.64 -17.00 -13.00
N ASP A 164 32.44 -17.14 -14.31
CA ASP A 164 32.35 -16.05 -15.27
C ASP A 164 30.92 -15.78 -15.76
N ARG A 165 29.90 -16.35 -15.07
CA ARG A 165 28.50 -16.28 -15.47
C ARG A 165 27.71 -15.19 -14.75
N LEU A 166 27.84 -15.12 -13.42
CA LEU A 166 27.12 -14.16 -12.58
C LEU A 166 28.06 -13.17 -11.95
N LEU A 167 27.67 -11.90 -11.99
CA LEU A 167 28.45 -10.79 -11.50
C LEU A 167 27.55 -9.73 -10.80
N LEU A 168 28.18 -8.86 -10.01
CA LEU A 168 27.53 -7.62 -9.58
C LEU A 168 27.61 -6.62 -10.75
N ARG A 169 26.45 -6.09 -11.17
CA ARG A 169 26.37 -5.23 -12.36
C ARG A 169 27.32 -4.04 -12.23
N SER A 170 28.13 -3.83 -13.24
CA SER A 170 29.08 -2.70 -13.32
C SER A 170 28.45 -1.40 -13.85
N GLN A 171 27.20 -1.51 -14.30
CA GLN A 171 26.38 -0.43 -14.88
C GLN A 171 24.90 -0.82 -14.81
N THR A 172 24.00 0.12 -15.01
CA THR A 172 22.54 -0.17 -15.09
C THR A 172 22.08 -0.49 -16.52
N SER A 173 22.96 -0.45 -17.52
CA SER A 173 22.68 -0.77 -18.92
C SER A 173 22.07 -2.16 -19.19
N PRO A 174 22.34 -3.22 -18.40
CA PRO A 174 21.64 -4.50 -18.56
C PRO A 174 20.13 -4.39 -18.58
N VAL A 175 19.57 -3.43 -17.83
CA VAL A 175 18.12 -3.19 -17.80
C VAL A 175 17.61 -2.67 -19.14
N GLN A 176 18.40 -1.84 -19.84
CA GLN A 176 18.07 -1.38 -21.20
C GLN A 176 17.97 -2.59 -22.16
N ALA A 177 18.92 -3.52 -22.10
CA ALA A 177 18.90 -4.73 -22.92
C ALA A 177 17.65 -5.59 -22.62
N ARG A 178 17.30 -5.76 -21.36
CA ARG A 178 16.11 -6.49 -20.92
C ARG A 178 14.82 -5.85 -21.44
N VAL A 179 14.70 -4.53 -21.33
CA VAL A 179 13.55 -3.78 -21.83
C VAL A 179 13.43 -3.87 -23.35
N MET A 180 14.53 -3.72 -24.07
CA MET A 180 14.54 -3.86 -25.53
C MET A 180 14.11 -5.27 -25.98
N LEU A 181 14.62 -6.32 -25.34
CA LEU A 181 14.24 -7.70 -25.64
C LEU A 181 12.76 -7.98 -25.33
N ALA A 182 12.25 -7.45 -24.21
CA ALA A 182 10.84 -7.59 -23.85
C ALA A 182 9.91 -6.84 -24.81
N ASN A 183 10.32 -5.66 -25.27
CA ASN A 183 9.55 -4.80 -26.19
C ASN A 183 9.50 -5.31 -27.62
N LYS A 184 10.49 -6.09 -28.07
CA LYS A 184 10.59 -6.67 -29.43
C LYS A 184 10.44 -5.65 -30.58
N GLY A 185 10.66 -4.38 -30.31
CA GLY A 185 10.48 -3.31 -31.29
C GLY A 185 9.03 -2.91 -31.59
N GLU A 186 8.08 -3.32 -30.75
CA GLU A 186 6.66 -3.07 -30.96
C GLU A 186 6.23 -1.63 -30.64
N LYS A 187 6.90 -1.01 -29.66
CA LYS A 187 6.54 0.32 -29.16
C LYS A 187 7.77 1.20 -28.96
N PRO A 188 7.62 2.53 -28.98
CA PRO A 188 8.67 3.41 -28.47
C PRO A 188 9.07 3.05 -27.05
N ILE A 189 10.34 3.22 -26.70
CA ILE A 189 10.87 3.03 -25.35
C ILE A 189 11.30 4.39 -24.83
N ARG A 190 10.85 4.74 -23.64
CA ARG A 190 11.32 5.88 -22.86
C ARG A 190 11.44 5.42 -21.42
N MET A 191 12.66 5.17 -20.98
CA MET A 191 12.89 4.67 -19.64
C MET A 191 14.11 5.27 -18.99
N ILE A 192 14.12 5.31 -17.67
CA ILE A 192 15.31 5.48 -16.85
C ILE A 192 15.45 4.28 -15.91
N CYS A 193 16.69 3.97 -15.58
CA CYS A 193 17.01 2.94 -14.60
C CYS A 193 18.00 3.52 -13.57
N PRO A 194 17.52 4.01 -12.43
CA PRO A 194 18.37 4.29 -11.29
C PRO A 194 18.77 3.00 -10.58
N GLY A 195 19.99 2.96 -10.04
CA GLY A 195 20.37 1.79 -9.26
C GLY A 195 21.82 1.76 -8.83
N LYS A 196 22.12 0.86 -7.92
CA LYS A 196 23.49 0.59 -7.46
C LYS A 196 24.27 -0.16 -8.52
N THR A 197 25.52 0.19 -8.63
CA THR A 197 26.50 -0.44 -9.51
C THR A 197 27.79 -0.71 -8.73
N TYR A 198 28.59 -1.65 -9.21
CA TYR A 198 29.73 -2.20 -8.47
C TYR A 198 30.94 -2.35 -9.37
N ARG A 199 32.09 -1.85 -8.92
CA ARG A 199 33.38 -2.00 -9.62
C ARG A 199 34.47 -2.28 -8.59
N ARG A 200 35.49 -3.03 -8.98
CA ARG A 200 36.63 -3.35 -8.11
C ARG A 200 37.63 -2.21 -8.00
N ASP A 201 37.14 -0.99 -7.94
CA ASP A 201 37.97 0.17 -7.69
C ASP A 201 38.34 0.24 -6.19
N ASP A 202 39.55 0.71 -5.89
CA ASP A 202 39.94 1.04 -4.54
C ASP A 202 39.17 2.28 -4.06
N ASP A 203 38.68 2.24 -2.82
CA ASP A 203 37.96 3.38 -2.24
C ASP A 203 38.94 4.53 -1.96
N ASP A 204 38.69 5.68 -2.58
CA ASP A 204 39.43 6.93 -2.34
C ASP A 204 38.45 8.13 -2.22
N ALA A 205 38.96 9.35 -2.30
CA ALA A 205 38.15 10.56 -2.20
C ALA A 205 37.16 10.74 -3.37
N THR A 206 37.36 10.04 -4.49
CA THR A 206 36.61 10.22 -5.74
C THR A 206 36.05 8.92 -6.31
N HIS A 207 36.47 7.77 -5.81
CA HIS A 207 36.02 6.45 -6.26
C HIS A 207 35.48 5.65 -5.09
N SER A 208 34.47 4.84 -5.37
CA SER A 208 33.93 3.84 -4.45
C SER A 208 33.60 2.56 -5.22
N HIS A 209 33.86 1.43 -4.60
CA HIS A 209 33.49 0.11 -5.16
C HIS A 209 31.99 -0.06 -5.37
N GLN A 210 31.16 0.76 -4.69
CA GLN A 210 29.72 0.84 -4.89
C GLN A 210 29.31 2.30 -5.11
N PHE A 211 28.59 2.57 -6.17
CA PHE A 211 28.04 3.90 -6.46
C PHE A 211 26.66 3.82 -7.09
N MET A 212 25.95 4.95 -7.12
CA MET A 212 24.64 5.04 -7.76
C MET A 212 24.80 5.55 -9.19
N GLN A 213 24.05 4.97 -10.11
CA GLN A 213 24.00 5.37 -11.51
C GLN A 213 22.54 5.50 -11.95
N ILE A 214 22.25 6.47 -12.80
CA ILE A 214 20.97 6.62 -13.47
C ILE A 214 21.23 6.61 -14.96
N GLU A 215 20.73 5.60 -15.66
CA GLU A 215 20.79 5.55 -17.11
C GLU A 215 19.41 5.77 -17.72
N GLY A 216 19.39 6.38 -18.91
CA GLY A 216 18.18 6.59 -19.68
C GLY A 216 18.26 5.96 -21.06
N LEU A 217 17.16 5.43 -21.56
CA LEU A 217 17.02 4.94 -22.93
C LEU A 217 15.79 5.57 -23.58
N LEU A 218 16.01 6.17 -24.76
CA LEU A 218 14.95 6.67 -25.61
C LEU A 218 15.07 6.04 -27.00
N VAL A 219 14.08 5.26 -27.40
CA VAL A 219 13.99 4.68 -28.75
C VAL A 219 12.62 5.09 -29.33
N ASP A 220 12.67 5.93 -30.35
CA ASP A 220 11.47 6.41 -31.04
C ASP A 220 11.83 6.84 -32.47
N LYS A 221 10.81 7.16 -33.26
CA LYS A 221 11.02 7.71 -34.63
C LYS A 221 11.53 9.15 -34.54
N ASN A 222 12.46 9.49 -35.47
CA ASN A 222 13.00 10.84 -35.63
C ASN A 222 13.75 11.42 -34.42
N ILE A 223 14.28 10.58 -33.55
CA ILE A 223 15.11 11.00 -32.43
C ILE A 223 16.46 11.47 -32.94
N SER A 224 16.96 12.56 -32.38
CA SER A 224 18.20 13.24 -32.78
C SER A 224 19.06 13.59 -31.56
N LEU A 225 20.30 14.01 -31.82
CA LEU A 225 21.18 14.58 -30.77
C LEU A 225 20.60 15.85 -30.12
N SER A 226 19.71 16.55 -30.82
CA SER A 226 19.02 17.72 -30.24
C SER A 226 18.05 17.31 -29.14
N ASP A 227 17.40 16.15 -29.30
CA ASP A 227 16.51 15.60 -28.24
C ASP A 227 17.32 15.18 -27.02
N LEU A 228 18.48 14.52 -27.23
CA LEU A 228 19.39 14.17 -26.15
C LEU A 228 19.86 15.44 -25.41
N LYS A 229 20.27 16.48 -26.13
CA LYS A 229 20.69 17.75 -25.54
C LYS A 229 19.55 18.39 -24.75
N GLY A 230 18.34 18.44 -25.32
CA GLY A 230 17.17 19.00 -24.66
C GLY A 230 16.84 18.28 -23.36
N THR A 231 16.93 16.95 -23.34
CA THR A 231 16.72 16.14 -22.13
C THR A 231 17.72 16.51 -21.04
N PHE A 232 19.00 16.57 -21.36
CA PHE A 232 20.05 16.97 -20.39
C PHE A 232 19.89 18.42 -19.93
N ASP A 233 19.49 19.36 -20.81
CA ASP A 233 19.25 20.75 -20.45
C ASP A 233 18.09 20.84 -19.41
N VAL A 234 17.04 20.08 -19.58
CA VAL A 234 15.92 20.05 -18.62
C VAL A 234 16.37 19.49 -17.28
N ILE A 235 17.04 18.35 -17.27
CA ILE A 235 17.54 17.70 -16.03
C ILE A 235 18.51 18.66 -15.31
N ALA A 236 19.50 19.22 -16.02
CA ALA A 236 20.49 20.10 -15.44
C ALA A 236 19.87 21.36 -14.81
N LYS A 237 18.92 21.99 -15.48
CA LYS A 237 18.22 23.17 -14.93
C LYS A 237 17.37 22.84 -13.72
N LYS A 238 16.69 21.70 -13.73
CA LYS A 238 15.86 21.29 -12.59
C LYS A 238 16.68 20.97 -11.35
N LEU A 239 17.84 20.33 -11.52
CA LEU A 239 18.71 19.95 -10.40
C LEU A 239 19.60 21.10 -9.89
N PHE A 240 20.07 21.98 -10.78
CA PHE A 240 21.11 22.95 -10.46
C PHE A 240 20.69 24.42 -10.66
N GLY A 241 19.49 24.66 -11.17
CA GLY A 241 18.93 26.00 -11.38
C GLY A 241 18.93 26.46 -12.84
N ASP A 242 18.13 27.49 -13.12
CA ASP A 242 17.87 27.96 -14.51
C ASP A 242 19.09 28.61 -15.22
N ASP A 243 20.06 29.11 -14.46
CA ASP A 243 21.26 29.75 -14.99
C ASP A 243 22.33 28.76 -15.47
N ILE A 244 22.10 27.46 -15.26
CA ILE A 244 23.04 26.41 -15.66
C ILE A 244 23.10 26.30 -17.19
N LYS A 245 24.34 26.20 -17.69
CA LYS A 245 24.63 25.97 -19.12
C LYS A 245 25.19 24.58 -19.30
N THR A 246 24.74 23.89 -20.34
CA THR A 246 25.27 22.61 -20.76
C THR A 246 26.13 22.77 -22.01
N ARG A 247 27.13 21.93 -22.14
CA ARG A 247 28.00 21.86 -23.32
C ARG A 247 28.23 20.40 -23.68
N PHE A 248 28.04 20.07 -24.97
CA PHE A 248 28.37 18.74 -25.48
C PHE A 248 29.78 18.77 -26.09
N ARG A 249 30.57 17.76 -25.72
CA ARG A 249 31.88 17.47 -26.34
C ARG A 249 31.82 16.11 -27.03
N PRO A 250 32.33 15.96 -28.26
CA PRO A 250 32.49 14.64 -28.88
C PRO A 250 33.32 13.72 -27.96
N SER A 251 32.92 12.47 -27.84
CA SER A 251 33.62 11.45 -27.08
C SER A 251 33.57 10.11 -27.81
N TYR A 252 34.26 9.12 -27.30
CA TYR A 252 34.28 7.78 -27.84
C TYR A 252 33.95 6.76 -26.73
N TYR A 253 32.99 5.93 -27.00
CA TYR A 253 32.67 4.75 -26.19
C TYR A 253 32.51 3.54 -27.12
N PRO A 254 33.02 2.34 -26.72
CA PRO A 254 33.03 1.17 -27.62
C PRO A 254 31.62 0.64 -27.96
N PHE A 255 30.60 1.06 -27.22
CA PHE A 255 29.22 0.58 -27.35
C PHE A 255 28.23 1.65 -27.83
N THR A 256 28.67 2.88 -28.14
CA THR A 256 27.80 3.95 -28.63
C THR A 256 28.42 4.68 -29.85
N GLU A 257 27.56 5.09 -30.80
CA GLU A 257 27.96 5.84 -32.00
C GLU A 257 26.76 6.66 -32.53
N PRO A 258 26.84 8.00 -32.63
CA PRO A 258 27.90 8.88 -32.11
C PRO A 258 27.87 9.00 -30.59
N SER A 259 28.98 9.38 -29.97
CA SER A 259 29.11 9.55 -28.54
C SER A 259 29.46 10.98 -28.17
N VAL A 260 28.89 11.46 -27.08
CA VAL A 260 29.12 12.78 -26.51
C VAL A 260 29.24 12.72 -24.99
N GLU A 261 30.04 13.62 -24.44
CA GLU A 261 30.09 13.94 -23.04
C GLU A 261 29.36 15.26 -22.77
N THR A 262 28.66 15.34 -21.67
CA THR A 262 27.93 16.55 -21.26
C THR A 262 28.66 17.22 -20.12
N ASP A 263 29.14 18.45 -20.32
CA ASP A 263 29.62 19.31 -19.26
C ASP A 263 28.48 20.21 -18.76
N ILE A 264 28.44 20.42 -17.45
CA ILE A 264 27.51 21.33 -16.80
C ILE A 264 28.30 22.45 -16.13
N SER A 265 27.90 23.73 -16.31
CA SER A 265 28.54 24.84 -15.62
C SER A 265 28.43 24.69 -14.10
N CYS A 266 29.56 24.89 -13.41
CA CYS A 266 29.61 24.75 -11.97
C CYS A 266 28.72 25.81 -11.28
N PHE A 267 27.82 25.39 -10.42
CA PHE A 267 26.96 26.28 -9.64
C PHE A 267 27.72 27.09 -8.58
N ASN A 268 28.84 26.58 -8.06
CA ASN A 268 29.66 27.27 -7.05
C ASN A 268 30.47 28.42 -7.66
N CYS A 269 31.19 28.17 -8.76
CA CYS A 269 32.04 29.18 -9.39
C CYS A 269 31.37 29.91 -10.56
N HIS A 270 30.10 29.58 -10.87
CA HIS A 270 29.34 30.12 -12.01
C HIS A 270 30.05 29.99 -13.35
N GLY A 271 30.77 28.88 -13.54
CA GLY A 271 31.52 28.57 -14.75
C GLY A 271 32.85 29.33 -14.93
N LYS A 272 33.40 29.89 -13.86
CA LYS A 272 34.70 30.59 -13.90
C LYS A 272 35.90 29.66 -13.82
N GLY A 273 35.71 28.37 -13.56
CA GLY A 273 36.74 27.36 -13.41
C GLY A 273 37.16 27.11 -11.98
#